data_62271a3cf5b5a7fa47c3792d7d7e97c5
#
_entry.id   62271a3cf5b5a7fa47c3792d7d7e97c5
#
_cell.length_a   1.000
_cell.length_b   1.000
_cell.length_c   1.000
_cell.angle_alpha   90.00
_cell.angle_beta   90.00
_cell.angle_gamma   90.00
#
_symmetry.space_group_name_H-M   'P 1'
#
loop_
_entity.id
_entity.type
_entity.pdbx_description
1 polymer ?
#
loop_
_entity_poly.entity_id
_entity_poly.type
_entity_poly.pdbx_seq_one_letter_code
_entity_poly.pdbx_strand_id
1 'polypeptide(L)'
;ANIHYTCDTRDAYWKAEQDFFDANGPAVTNASVEISRAFLANPYVDALTEHFGTTCVAGMKNAVLGMDDRTVELQQEFNALVSQYQQIYGGALVELDGKQLTIPQLGPYKEDLDPAVRRAAYEAEAGYFDAHRDELDTLYTKIVKNLNQQAKVLGYKDYSELSYVRMNRIGYGQAEIQAFRDQVARDVVPELQKVMAMRAKRTGITHPTFTDLPIIFKDGNPKPIPGYQARMDAARTMYHELSPETAEFIDFMQDNELFDVESRPGKMSGGYMTSLPSYKAPFIFANWNNTSGDLDVLTHECGHAFEGYVAE
;
A
#
# COMPACT_ATOMS: atom_id res chain seq x y z
N ALA A 1 7.11 -11.43 11.13
CA ALA A 1 8.05 -10.31 11.33
C ALA A 1 7.48 -9.00 10.77
N ASN A 2 7.25 -8.89 9.46
CA ASN A 2 6.89 -7.62 8.81
C ASN A 2 5.66 -6.94 9.42
N ILE A 3 4.55 -7.65 9.66
CA ILE A 3 3.34 -7.10 10.30
C ILE A 3 3.68 -6.45 11.65
N HIS A 4 4.37 -7.14 12.52
CA HIS A 4 4.74 -6.59 13.83
C HIS A 4 5.68 -5.40 13.72
N TYR A 5 6.67 -5.49 12.81
CA TYR A 5 7.59 -4.38 12.56
C TYR A 5 6.86 -3.13 12.04
N THR A 6 5.94 -3.26 11.12
CA THR A 6 5.17 -2.12 10.62
C THR A 6 4.18 -1.56 11.64
N CYS A 7 3.70 -2.38 12.58
CA CYS A 7 2.86 -1.95 13.70
C CYS A 7 3.62 -1.12 14.75
N ASP A 8 4.92 -1.37 14.98
CA ASP A 8 5.82 -0.50 15.75
C ASP A 8 7.27 -0.67 15.27
N THR A 9 7.72 0.26 14.44
CA THR A 9 9.08 0.28 13.88
C THR A 9 10.18 0.54 14.91
N ARG A 10 9.82 0.89 16.17
CA ARG A 10 10.75 1.14 17.29
C ARG A 10 11.02 -0.11 18.12
N ASP A 11 10.23 -1.17 17.95
CA ASP A 11 10.44 -2.43 18.65
C ASP A 11 11.73 -3.09 18.17
N ALA A 12 12.71 -3.21 19.09
CA ALA A 12 14.03 -3.71 18.74
C ALA A 12 14.04 -5.19 18.32
N TYR A 13 13.14 -6.00 18.89
CA TYR A 13 13.03 -7.42 18.53
C TYR A 13 12.47 -7.57 17.11
N TRP A 14 11.33 -6.92 16.82
CA TRP A 14 10.72 -7.03 15.50
C TRP A 14 11.55 -6.34 14.41
N LYS A 15 12.31 -5.30 14.77
CA LYS A 15 13.31 -4.70 13.88
C LYS A 15 14.42 -5.71 13.52
N ALA A 16 14.95 -6.44 14.50
CA ALA A 16 15.98 -7.45 14.25
C ALA A 16 15.44 -8.62 13.42
N GLU A 17 14.19 -9.05 13.65
CA GLU A 17 13.51 -10.04 12.83
C GLU A 17 13.32 -9.54 11.37
N GLN A 18 12.92 -8.28 11.20
CA GLN A 18 12.79 -7.69 9.86
C GLN A 18 14.13 -7.66 9.14
N ASP A 19 15.21 -7.21 9.82
CA ASP A 19 16.56 -7.19 9.25
C ASP A 19 17.04 -8.60 8.85
N PHE A 20 16.68 -9.63 9.63
CA PHE A 20 16.98 -11.02 9.29
C PHE A 20 16.27 -11.45 8.00
N PHE A 21 14.97 -11.13 7.86
CA PHE A 21 14.23 -11.47 6.63
C PHE A 21 14.65 -10.62 5.43
N ASP A 22 15.02 -9.35 5.62
CA ASP A 22 15.57 -8.49 4.57
C ASP A 22 16.87 -9.07 4.00
N ALA A 23 17.72 -9.62 4.87
CA ALA A 23 19.00 -10.21 4.47
C ALA A 23 18.87 -11.63 3.88
N ASN A 24 17.96 -12.46 4.39
CA ASN A 24 17.90 -13.89 4.02
C ASN A 24 16.76 -14.22 3.03
N GLY A 25 15.68 -13.44 3.04
CA GLY A 25 14.51 -13.63 2.16
C GLY A 25 14.86 -13.74 0.67
N PRO A 26 15.72 -12.89 0.12
CA PRO A 26 16.10 -12.97 -1.29
C PRO A 26 16.73 -14.31 -1.70
N ALA A 27 17.53 -14.93 -0.85
CA ALA A 27 18.10 -16.25 -1.12
C ALA A 27 17.03 -17.35 -1.14
N VAL A 28 16.05 -17.28 -0.22
CA VAL A 28 14.90 -18.21 -0.20
C VAL A 28 14.02 -18.00 -1.43
N THR A 29 13.76 -16.75 -1.81
CA THR A 29 13.02 -16.44 -3.04
C THR A 29 13.72 -16.99 -4.28
N ASN A 30 15.05 -16.83 -4.37
CA ASN A 30 15.83 -17.38 -5.48
C ASN A 30 15.78 -18.92 -5.53
N ALA A 31 15.83 -19.60 -4.39
CA ALA A 31 15.62 -21.05 -4.34
C ALA A 31 14.24 -21.47 -4.87
N SER A 32 13.20 -20.70 -4.58
CA SER A 32 11.84 -20.92 -5.14
C SER A 32 11.79 -20.68 -6.65
N VAL A 33 12.56 -19.72 -7.15
CA VAL A 33 12.72 -19.49 -8.60
C VAL A 33 13.37 -20.70 -9.29
N GLU A 34 14.35 -21.36 -8.66
CA GLU A 34 14.95 -22.59 -9.21
C GLU A 34 13.94 -23.74 -9.31
N ILE A 35 12.98 -23.83 -8.37
CA ILE A 35 11.85 -24.78 -8.49
C ILE A 35 11.00 -24.45 -9.72
N SER A 36 10.67 -23.16 -9.91
CA SER A 36 9.93 -22.71 -11.10
C SER A 36 10.67 -23.01 -12.40
N ARG A 37 12.00 -22.85 -12.42
CA ARG A 37 12.86 -23.17 -13.55
C ARG A 37 12.83 -24.67 -13.87
N ALA A 38 12.95 -25.52 -12.85
CA ALA A 38 12.87 -26.97 -12.99
C ALA A 38 11.47 -27.41 -13.47
N PHE A 39 10.40 -26.79 -13.00
CA PHE A 39 9.05 -27.05 -13.47
C PHE A 39 8.91 -26.73 -14.97
N LEU A 40 9.37 -25.56 -15.39
CA LEU A 40 9.29 -25.13 -16.80
C LEU A 40 10.16 -25.96 -17.75
N ALA A 41 11.23 -26.57 -17.26
CA ALA A 41 12.09 -27.47 -18.01
C ALA A 41 11.58 -28.94 -18.06
N ASN A 42 10.48 -29.25 -17.36
CA ASN A 42 9.94 -30.59 -17.27
C ASN A 42 9.40 -31.05 -18.64
N PRO A 43 9.69 -32.26 -19.12
CA PRO A 43 9.17 -32.76 -20.39
C PRO A 43 7.65 -32.89 -20.45
N TYR A 44 6.97 -32.88 -19.32
CA TYR A 44 5.49 -32.90 -19.20
C TYR A 44 4.89 -31.54 -18.94
N VAL A 45 5.59 -30.44 -19.22
CA VAL A 45 5.15 -29.07 -18.91
C VAL A 45 3.78 -28.74 -19.52
N ASP A 46 3.44 -29.30 -20.68
CA ASP A 46 2.11 -29.07 -21.31
C ASP A 46 0.98 -29.70 -20.47
N ALA A 47 1.16 -30.95 -20.03
CA ALA A 47 0.18 -31.62 -19.15
C ALA A 47 0.10 -30.93 -17.77
N LEU A 48 1.21 -30.46 -17.24
CA LEU A 48 1.25 -29.67 -16.02
C LEU A 48 0.54 -28.32 -16.21
N THR A 49 0.68 -27.70 -17.38
CA THR A 49 -0.02 -26.45 -17.73
C THR A 49 -1.53 -26.67 -17.82
N GLU A 50 -1.97 -27.78 -18.40
CA GLU A 50 -3.39 -28.15 -18.42
C GLU A 50 -3.96 -28.36 -17.00
N HIS A 51 -3.15 -28.97 -16.12
CA HIS A 51 -3.57 -29.25 -14.73
C HIS A 51 -3.59 -28.01 -13.83
N PHE A 52 -2.52 -27.19 -13.85
CA PHE A 52 -2.37 -26.03 -12.97
C PHE A 52 -2.89 -24.71 -13.55
N GLY A 53 -3.18 -24.68 -14.83
CA GLY A 53 -3.65 -23.50 -15.57
C GLY A 53 -2.53 -22.64 -16.15
N THR A 54 -2.85 -21.96 -17.25
CA THR A 54 -1.91 -21.09 -17.99
C THR A 54 -1.39 -19.92 -17.18
N THR A 55 -2.23 -19.35 -16.31
CA THR A 55 -1.86 -18.19 -15.45
C THR A 55 -0.80 -18.58 -14.43
N CYS A 56 -0.94 -19.76 -13.80
CA CYS A 56 0.06 -20.27 -12.86
C CYS A 56 1.43 -20.43 -13.55
N VAL A 57 1.46 -21.07 -14.72
CA VAL A 57 2.69 -21.26 -15.48
C VAL A 57 3.28 -19.95 -16.01
N ALA A 58 2.45 -18.99 -16.38
CA ALA A 58 2.91 -17.64 -16.75
C ALA A 58 3.53 -16.90 -15.55
N GLY A 59 2.96 -17.06 -14.35
CA GLY A 59 3.56 -16.55 -13.11
C GLY A 59 4.93 -17.15 -12.82
N MET A 60 5.09 -18.49 -12.99
CA MET A 60 6.39 -19.15 -12.87
C MET A 60 7.42 -18.63 -13.89
N LYS A 61 6.99 -18.36 -15.13
CA LYS A 61 7.86 -17.73 -16.15
C LYS A 61 8.31 -16.35 -15.70
N ASN A 62 7.40 -15.53 -15.20
CA ASN A 62 7.73 -14.21 -14.68
C ASN A 62 8.69 -14.28 -13.47
N ALA A 63 8.50 -15.25 -12.56
CA ALA A 63 9.43 -15.46 -11.45
C ALA A 63 10.86 -15.75 -11.96
N VAL A 64 11.01 -16.62 -12.94
CA VAL A 64 12.32 -16.96 -13.56
C VAL A 64 12.93 -15.77 -14.30
N LEU A 65 12.12 -14.93 -14.95
CA LEU A 65 12.56 -13.73 -15.66
C LEU A 65 12.87 -12.57 -14.71
N GLY A 66 12.27 -12.56 -13.54
CA GLY A 66 12.35 -11.45 -12.57
C GLY A 66 13.49 -11.56 -11.56
N MET A 67 14.15 -12.73 -11.44
CA MET A 67 15.19 -12.96 -10.42
C MET A 67 16.12 -14.11 -10.79
N ASP A 68 17.39 -13.97 -10.43
CA ASP A 68 18.40 -15.04 -10.43
C ASP A 68 19.50 -14.74 -9.38
N ASP A 69 20.50 -15.63 -9.25
CA ASP A 69 21.59 -15.53 -8.27
C ASP A 69 22.30 -14.16 -8.31
N ARG A 70 22.44 -13.54 -9.48
CA ARG A 70 23.14 -12.27 -9.67
C ARG A 70 22.40 -11.07 -9.05
N THR A 71 21.12 -11.23 -8.72
CA THR A 71 20.29 -10.16 -8.14
C THR A 71 20.05 -10.32 -6.64
N VAL A 72 20.48 -11.42 -6.02
CA VAL A 72 20.24 -11.69 -4.59
C VAL A 72 20.82 -10.57 -3.70
N GLU A 73 22.09 -10.21 -3.85
CA GLU A 73 22.73 -9.16 -3.06
C GLU A 73 22.08 -7.79 -3.30
N LEU A 74 21.71 -7.49 -4.55
CA LEU A 74 21.01 -6.24 -4.87
C LEU A 74 19.60 -6.19 -4.22
N GLN A 75 18.92 -7.33 -4.14
CA GLN A 75 17.62 -7.39 -3.48
C GLN A 75 17.75 -7.24 -1.95
N GLN A 76 18.79 -7.79 -1.34
CA GLN A 76 19.11 -7.57 0.07
C GLN A 76 19.36 -6.09 0.37
N GLU A 77 20.17 -5.43 -0.46
CA GLU A 77 20.41 -3.98 -0.36
C GLU A 77 19.11 -3.19 -0.53
N PHE A 78 18.28 -3.53 -1.51
CA PHE A 78 16.98 -2.89 -1.73
C PHE A 78 16.07 -3.01 -0.50
N ASN A 79 15.95 -4.20 0.08
CA ASN A 79 15.13 -4.43 1.27
C ASN A 79 15.60 -3.55 2.44
N ALA A 80 16.92 -3.49 2.69
CA ALA A 80 17.49 -2.63 3.73
C ALA A 80 17.20 -1.14 3.48
N LEU A 81 17.25 -0.68 2.23
CA LEU A 81 16.91 0.70 1.87
C LEU A 81 15.41 0.99 2.10
N VAL A 82 14.53 0.04 1.79
CA VAL A 82 13.09 0.18 2.04
C VAL A 82 12.80 0.23 3.53
N SER A 83 13.45 -0.62 4.34
CA SER A 83 13.32 -0.59 5.80
C SER A 83 13.77 0.76 6.40
N GLN A 84 14.83 1.38 5.88
CA GLN A 84 15.22 2.74 6.27
C GLN A 84 14.14 3.78 5.94
N TYR A 85 13.55 3.72 4.75
CA TYR A 85 12.44 4.59 4.38
C TYR A 85 11.23 4.43 5.32
N GLN A 86 10.89 3.19 5.66
CA GLN A 86 9.80 2.89 6.59
C GLN A 86 10.06 3.47 7.99
N GLN A 87 11.32 3.48 8.45
CA GLN A 87 11.70 4.07 9.74
C GLN A 87 11.53 5.59 9.74
N ILE A 88 11.93 6.28 8.66
CA ILE A 88 11.75 7.74 8.54
C ILE A 88 10.26 8.08 8.61
N TYR A 89 9.41 7.38 7.87
CA TYR A 89 7.96 7.62 7.88
C TYR A 89 7.29 7.22 9.21
N GLY A 90 7.61 6.05 9.76
CA GLY A 90 7.06 5.57 11.03
C GLY A 90 7.52 6.40 12.24
N GLY A 91 8.72 6.99 12.14
CA GLY A 91 9.26 7.90 13.14
C GLY A 91 8.72 9.34 13.06
N ALA A 92 7.97 9.68 12.00
CA ALA A 92 7.51 11.03 11.76
C ALA A 92 6.56 11.51 12.85
N LEU A 93 6.99 12.52 13.59
CA LEU A 93 6.21 13.28 14.56
C LEU A 93 6.34 14.75 14.26
N VAL A 94 5.23 15.45 14.14
CA VAL A 94 5.17 16.89 13.90
C VAL A 94 4.43 17.58 15.03
N GLU A 95 4.85 18.79 15.36
CA GLU A 95 4.15 19.63 16.32
C GLU A 95 3.10 20.49 15.61
N LEU A 96 1.86 20.37 16.06
CA LEU A 96 0.76 21.21 15.59
C LEU A 96 -0.23 21.44 16.76
N ASP A 97 -0.62 22.68 16.98
CA ASP A 97 -1.56 23.07 18.04
C ASP A 97 -1.13 22.55 19.45
N GLY A 98 0.18 22.61 19.73
CA GLY A 98 0.77 22.13 20.99
C GLY A 98 0.74 20.61 21.20
N LYS A 99 0.47 19.84 20.15
CA LYS A 99 0.43 18.38 20.17
C LYS A 99 1.50 17.78 19.27
N GLN A 100 2.01 16.62 19.67
CA GLN A 100 2.85 15.78 18.83
C GLN A 100 1.95 14.81 18.05
N LEU A 101 1.95 14.91 16.74
CA LEU A 101 1.06 14.16 15.84
C LEU A 101 1.87 13.36 14.82
N THR A 102 1.40 12.17 14.51
CA THR A 102 1.88 11.42 13.34
C THR A 102 1.34 12.05 12.05
N ILE A 103 1.95 11.74 10.90
CA ILE A 103 1.47 12.26 9.61
C ILE A 103 -0.02 11.91 9.35
N PRO A 104 -0.51 10.67 9.57
CA PRO A 104 -1.93 10.37 9.42
C PRO A 104 -2.84 11.20 10.35
N GLN A 105 -2.39 11.51 11.58
CA GLN A 105 -3.16 12.29 12.53
C GLN A 105 -3.33 13.76 12.15
N LEU A 106 -2.63 14.24 11.12
CA LEU A 106 -2.88 15.56 10.52
C LEU A 106 -4.17 15.61 9.68
N GLY A 107 -4.75 14.46 9.32
CA GLY A 107 -5.95 14.37 8.49
C GLY A 107 -7.08 15.31 8.90
N PRO A 108 -7.56 15.28 10.16
CA PRO A 108 -8.62 16.19 10.63
C PRO A 108 -8.30 17.67 10.49
N TYR A 109 -7.04 18.07 10.68
CA TYR A 109 -6.59 19.46 10.49
C TYR A 109 -6.56 19.86 9.02
N LYS A 110 -6.21 18.91 8.11
CA LYS A 110 -6.25 19.13 6.66
C LYS A 110 -7.69 19.22 6.12
N GLU A 111 -8.68 18.77 6.87
CA GLU A 111 -10.10 18.87 6.56
C GLU A 111 -10.80 19.99 7.35
N ASP A 112 -10.09 20.81 8.11
CA ASP A 112 -10.68 21.94 8.86
C ASP A 112 -11.26 22.97 7.90
N LEU A 113 -12.37 23.61 8.30
CA LEU A 113 -13.01 24.67 7.51
C LEU A 113 -12.18 25.95 7.45
N ASP A 114 -11.35 26.21 8.46
CA ASP A 114 -10.43 27.35 8.46
C ASP A 114 -9.22 27.05 7.53
N PRO A 115 -9.03 27.80 6.45
CA PRO A 115 -7.90 27.61 5.55
C PRO A 115 -6.54 27.84 6.23
N ALA A 116 -6.47 28.61 7.32
CA ALA A 116 -5.23 28.81 8.07
C ALA A 116 -4.83 27.54 8.83
N VAL A 117 -5.78 26.82 9.41
CA VAL A 117 -5.57 25.53 10.09
C VAL A 117 -5.10 24.47 9.07
N ARG A 118 -5.78 24.38 7.92
CA ARG A 118 -5.36 23.47 6.85
C ARG A 118 -3.93 23.73 6.39
N ARG A 119 -3.61 25.00 6.12
CA ARG A 119 -2.26 25.41 5.71
C ARG A 119 -1.22 25.03 6.75
N ALA A 120 -1.47 25.31 8.03
CA ALA A 120 -0.55 24.96 9.11
C ALA A 120 -0.28 23.44 9.19
N ALA A 121 -1.30 22.60 8.95
CA ALA A 121 -1.13 21.15 8.92
C ALA A 121 -0.25 20.68 7.74
N TYR A 122 -0.44 21.25 6.55
CA TYR A 122 0.42 20.96 5.40
C TYR A 122 1.84 21.50 5.58
N GLU A 123 2.01 22.68 6.19
CA GLU A 123 3.33 23.25 6.48
C GLU A 123 4.09 22.43 7.54
N ALA A 124 3.40 21.90 8.56
CA ALA A 124 3.98 21.03 9.55
C ALA A 124 4.49 19.70 8.91
N GLU A 125 3.68 19.09 8.05
CA GLU A 125 4.09 17.90 7.31
C GLU A 125 5.27 18.19 6.36
N ALA A 126 5.17 19.26 5.57
CA ALA A 126 6.24 19.66 4.65
C ALA A 126 7.54 19.96 5.39
N GLY A 127 7.45 20.61 6.56
CA GLY A 127 8.61 20.91 7.41
C GLY A 127 9.34 19.65 7.88
N TYR A 128 8.61 18.59 8.21
CA TYR A 128 9.23 17.30 8.55
C TYR A 128 10.02 16.72 7.37
N PHE A 129 9.41 16.67 6.19
CA PHE A 129 10.08 16.15 5.00
C PHE A 129 11.22 17.05 4.51
N ASP A 130 11.09 18.36 4.65
CA ASP A 130 12.17 19.30 4.35
C ASP A 130 13.39 19.09 5.28
N ALA A 131 13.15 18.84 6.56
CA ALA A 131 14.22 18.53 7.52
C ALA A 131 14.94 17.22 7.21
N HIS A 132 14.28 16.25 6.56
CA HIS A 132 14.84 14.97 6.14
C HIS A 132 15.15 14.90 4.64
N ARG A 133 15.14 16.04 3.93
CA ARG A 133 15.26 16.11 2.46
C ARG A 133 16.51 15.40 1.95
N ASP A 134 17.66 15.74 2.46
CA ASP A 134 18.95 15.20 1.97
C ASP A 134 19.04 13.68 2.21
N GLU A 135 18.50 13.21 3.32
CA GLU A 135 18.43 11.79 3.64
C GLU A 135 17.49 11.06 2.69
N LEU A 136 16.28 11.58 2.47
CA LEU A 136 15.27 11.01 1.58
C LEU A 136 15.72 11.02 0.12
N ASP A 137 16.32 12.13 -0.36
CA ASP A 137 16.83 12.24 -1.71
C ASP A 137 18.00 11.27 -1.96
N THR A 138 18.87 11.11 -0.97
CA THR A 138 19.95 10.11 -1.03
C THR A 138 19.41 8.69 -1.07
N LEU A 139 18.47 8.39 -0.20
CA LEU A 139 17.83 7.06 -0.09
C LEU A 139 17.07 6.71 -1.37
N TYR A 140 16.22 7.61 -1.86
CA TYR A 140 15.50 7.44 -3.11
C TYR A 140 16.44 7.22 -4.30
N THR A 141 17.51 8.01 -4.38
CA THR A 141 18.53 7.86 -5.43
C THR A 141 19.20 6.48 -5.38
N LYS A 142 19.52 5.97 -4.19
CA LYS A 142 20.08 4.62 -4.02
C LYS A 142 19.09 3.56 -4.47
N ILE A 143 17.82 3.67 -4.06
CA ILE A 143 16.74 2.74 -4.46
C ILE A 143 16.62 2.70 -5.98
N VAL A 144 16.50 3.86 -6.64
CA VAL A 144 16.36 3.92 -8.11
C VAL A 144 17.58 3.32 -8.83
N LYS A 145 18.80 3.62 -8.35
CA LYS A 145 20.04 3.06 -8.92
C LYS A 145 20.09 1.54 -8.75
N ASN A 146 19.77 1.03 -7.56
CA ASN A 146 19.73 -0.40 -7.26
C ASN A 146 18.75 -1.11 -8.18
N LEU A 147 17.50 -0.65 -8.26
CA LEU A 147 16.46 -1.25 -9.10
C LEU A 147 16.86 -1.28 -10.59
N ASN A 148 17.45 -0.18 -11.11
CA ASN A 148 17.93 -0.16 -12.48
C ASN A 148 19.15 -1.07 -12.69
N GLN A 149 19.99 -1.27 -11.69
CA GLN A 149 21.10 -2.23 -11.75
C GLN A 149 20.57 -3.65 -11.79
N GLN A 150 19.57 -4.01 -11.00
CA GLN A 150 18.90 -5.31 -11.06
C GLN A 150 18.33 -5.56 -12.47
N ALA A 151 17.65 -4.57 -13.04
CA ALA A 151 17.11 -4.66 -14.41
C ALA A 151 18.20 -4.96 -15.44
N LYS A 152 19.31 -4.22 -15.40
CA LYS A 152 20.45 -4.40 -16.32
C LYS A 152 21.10 -5.79 -16.16
N VAL A 153 21.26 -6.26 -14.94
CA VAL A 153 21.81 -7.61 -14.65
C VAL A 153 20.96 -8.70 -15.27
N LEU A 154 19.65 -8.52 -15.26
CA LEU A 154 18.68 -9.47 -15.86
C LEU A 154 18.46 -9.26 -17.37
N GLY A 155 19.13 -8.25 -17.98
CA GLY A 155 19.07 -8.00 -19.42
C GLY A 155 17.97 -7.06 -19.89
N TYR A 156 17.31 -6.35 -18.96
CA TYR A 156 16.31 -5.33 -19.28
C TYR A 156 16.95 -3.96 -19.49
N LYS A 157 16.28 -3.13 -20.27
CA LYS A 157 16.73 -1.73 -20.53
C LYS A 157 16.76 -0.89 -19.25
N ASP A 158 15.71 -0.98 -18.45
CA ASP A 158 15.53 -0.26 -17.20
C ASP A 158 14.54 -0.99 -16.28
N TYR A 159 14.34 -0.46 -15.07
CA TYR A 159 13.43 -1.07 -14.10
C TYR A 159 11.96 -1.01 -14.53
N SER A 160 11.58 -0.06 -15.40
CA SER A 160 10.19 0.00 -15.89
C SER A 160 9.80 -1.27 -16.64
N GLU A 161 10.72 -1.84 -17.45
CA GLU A 161 10.48 -3.11 -18.13
C GLU A 161 10.46 -4.29 -17.14
N LEU A 162 11.46 -4.38 -16.25
CA LEU A 162 11.54 -5.45 -15.25
C LEU A 162 10.33 -5.42 -14.30
N SER A 163 9.82 -4.23 -13.95
CA SER A 163 8.70 -4.08 -13.04
C SER A 163 7.43 -4.77 -13.55
N TYR A 164 7.16 -4.77 -14.86
CA TYR A 164 6.02 -5.49 -15.42
C TYR A 164 6.09 -6.99 -15.17
N VAL A 165 7.28 -7.55 -15.28
CA VAL A 165 7.53 -8.97 -14.98
C VAL A 165 7.36 -9.24 -13.49
N ARG A 166 7.99 -8.43 -12.62
CA ARG A 166 7.94 -8.60 -11.15
C ARG A 166 6.56 -8.35 -10.55
N MET A 167 5.77 -7.48 -11.16
CA MET A 167 4.37 -7.23 -10.79
C MET A 167 3.42 -8.28 -11.38
N ASN A 168 3.96 -9.31 -12.01
CA ASN A 168 3.22 -10.43 -12.59
C ASN A 168 2.11 -9.97 -13.56
N ARG A 169 2.40 -8.96 -14.39
CA ARG A 169 1.47 -8.44 -15.39
C ARG A 169 1.39 -9.37 -16.58
N ILE A 170 0.39 -10.24 -16.57
CA ILE A 170 0.17 -11.30 -17.57
C ILE A 170 -0.90 -10.83 -18.54
N GLY A 171 -0.64 -10.95 -19.85
CA GLY A 171 -1.61 -10.66 -20.90
C GLY A 171 -1.72 -9.18 -21.30
N TYR A 172 -0.97 -8.28 -20.68
CA TYR A 172 -0.88 -6.87 -21.08
C TYR A 172 0.50 -6.28 -20.76
N GLY A 173 0.88 -5.24 -21.49
CA GLY A 173 2.16 -4.57 -21.36
C GLY A 173 2.04 -3.03 -21.33
N GLN A 174 3.15 -2.35 -21.61
CA GLN A 174 3.21 -0.89 -21.58
C GLN A 174 2.29 -0.24 -22.63
N ALA A 175 2.09 -0.87 -23.80
CA ALA A 175 1.25 -0.34 -24.86
C ALA A 175 -0.25 -0.30 -24.47
N GLU A 176 -0.74 -1.37 -23.86
CA GLU A 176 -2.12 -1.47 -23.38
C GLU A 176 -2.37 -0.48 -22.23
N ILE A 177 -1.40 -0.34 -21.31
CA ILE A 177 -1.47 0.66 -20.22
C ILE A 177 -1.40 2.08 -20.78
N GLN A 178 -0.61 2.35 -21.83
CA GLN A 178 -0.61 3.66 -22.47
C GLN A 178 -1.97 3.98 -23.08
N ALA A 179 -2.57 3.03 -23.83
CA ALA A 179 -3.90 3.19 -24.40
C ALA A 179 -4.97 3.46 -23.33
N PHE A 180 -4.90 2.76 -22.19
CA PHE A 180 -5.78 2.99 -21.04
C PHE A 180 -5.61 4.41 -20.46
N ARG A 181 -4.37 4.87 -20.25
CA ARG A 181 -4.09 6.24 -19.77
C ARG A 181 -4.60 7.32 -20.73
N ASP A 182 -4.43 7.11 -22.04
CA ASP A 182 -4.93 8.02 -23.06
C ASP A 182 -6.47 8.09 -23.03
N GLN A 183 -7.13 6.96 -22.80
CA GLN A 183 -8.57 6.90 -22.60
C GLN A 183 -9.02 7.64 -21.35
N VAL A 184 -8.35 7.43 -20.21
CA VAL A 184 -8.63 8.17 -18.96
C VAL A 184 -8.48 9.68 -19.18
N ALA A 185 -7.40 10.12 -19.82
CA ALA A 185 -7.16 11.54 -20.09
C ALA A 185 -8.24 12.15 -20.98
N ARG A 186 -8.73 11.41 -21.98
CA ARG A 186 -9.74 11.87 -22.94
C ARG A 186 -11.15 11.84 -22.36
N ASP A 187 -11.50 10.78 -21.63
CA ASP A 187 -12.90 10.49 -21.29
C ASP A 187 -13.21 10.77 -19.81
N VAL A 188 -12.29 10.49 -18.88
CA VAL A 188 -12.52 10.62 -17.43
C VAL A 188 -12.14 12.01 -16.91
N VAL A 189 -11.00 12.55 -17.34
CA VAL A 189 -10.52 13.85 -16.85
C VAL A 189 -11.50 14.99 -17.11
N PRO A 190 -12.17 15.11 -18.28
CA PRO A 190 -13.18 16.14 -18.50
C PRO A 190 -14.40 16.01 -17.56
N GLU A 191 -14.82 14.79 -17.23
CA GLU A 191 -15.91 14.58 -16.27
C GLU A 191 -15.49 14.96 -14.85
N LEU A 192 -14.26 14.62 -14.45
CA LEU A 192 -13.70 15.07 -13.16
C LEU A 192 -13.68 16.60 -13.06
N GLN A 193 -13.34 17.31 -14.13
CA GLN A 193 -13.39 18.79 -14.15
C GLN A 193 -14.79 19.33 -13.88
N LYS A 194 -15.84 18.68 -14.38
CA LYS A 194 -17.24 19.05 -14.07
C LYS A 194 -17.57 18.81 -12.59
N VAL A 195 -17.12 17.68 -12.03
CA VAL A 195 -17.29 17.38 -10.60
C VAL A 195 -16.58 18.43 -9.75
N MET A 196 -15.36 18.83 -10.11
CA MET A 196 -14.61 19.90 -9.42
C MET A 196 -15.32 21.25 -9.50
N ALA A 197 -15.92 21.60 -10.66
CA ALA A 197 -16.71 22.80 -10.81
C ALA A 197 -17.99 22.79 -9.95
N MET A 198 -18.67 21.64 -9.85
CA MET A 198 -19.82 21.48 -8.93
C MET A 198 -19.40 21.61 -7.47
N ARG A 199 -18.25 21.05 -7.10
CA ARG A 199 -17.68 21.15 -5.77
C ARG A 199 -17.31 22.60 -5.41
N ALA A 200 -16.69 23.36 -6.32
CA ALA A 200 -16.39 24.77 -6.14
C ALA A 200 -17.67 25.59 -5.84
N LYS A 201 -18.76 25.32 -6.54
CA LYS A 201 -20.07 25.94 -6.27
C LYS A 201 -20.63 25.55 -4.91
N ARG A 202 -20.53 24.26 -4.52
CA ARG A 202 -21.05 23.74 -3.25
C ARG A 202 -20.29 24.28 -2.05
N THR A 203 -18.97 24.35 -2.13
CA THR A 203 -18.11 24.82 -1.04
C THR A 203 -17.97 26.34 -1.00
N GLY A 204 -18.20 27.04 -2.12
CA GLY A 204 -17.93 28.47 -2.28
C GLY A 204 -16.45 28.79 -2.55
N ILE A 205 -15.58 27.78 -2.66
CA ILE A 205 -14.14 27.93 -2.96
C ILE A 205 -13.96 27.93 -4.47
N THR A 206 -13.94 29.13 -5.06
CA THR A 206 -13.91 29.30 -6.52
C THR A 206 -12.51 29.14 -7.13
N HIS A 207 -11.45 29.38 -6.35
CA HIS A 207 -10.05 29.25 -6.75
C HIS A 207 -9.33 28.36 -5.75
N PRO A 208 -9.59 27.04 -5.74
CA PRO A 208 -9.01 26.13 -4.77
C PRO A 208 -7.51 25.99 -4.98
N THR A 209 -6.75 26.02 -3.90
CA THR A 209 -5.38 25.54 -3.84
C THR A 209 -5.36 24.06 -3.50
N PHE A 210 -4.19 23.41 -3.52
CA PHE A 210 -4.10 22.00 -3.14
C PHE A 210 -4.54 21.76 -1.68
N THR A 211 -4.36 22.74 -0.79
CA THR A 211 -4.80 22.65 0.62
C THR A 211 -6.32 22.69 0.78
N ASP A 212 -7.06 23.10 -0.24
CA ASP A 212 -8.52 23.15 -0.25
C ASP A 212 -9.16 21.87 -0.82
N LEU A 213 -8.35 21.03 -1.49
CA LEU A 213 -8.83 19.78 -2.11
C LEU A 213 -9.50 18.80 -1.14
N PRO A 214 -9.16 18.69 0.14
CA PRO A 214 -9.90 17.83 1.07
C PRO A 214 -11.33 18.31 1.36
N ILE A 215 -11.64 19.60 1.19
CA ILE A 215 -12.97 20.15 1.54
C ILE A 215 -14.02 19.78 0.52
N ILE A 216 -15.01 18.97 0.90
CA ILE A 216 -16.07 18.47 0.02
C ILE A 216 -17.39 19.23 0.22
N PHE A 217 -17.69 19.63 1.45
CA PHE A 217 -18.93 20.32 1.81
C PHE A 217 -18.65 21.64 2.55
N LYS A 218 -19.54 22.63 2.36
CA LYS A 218 -19.42 23.97 2.94
C LYS A 218 -19.38 23.94 4.47
N ASP A 219 -20.13 23.04 5.08
CA ASP A 219 -20.31 22.93 6.53
C ASP A 219 -19.41 21.83 7.16
N GLY A 220 -18.42 21.36 6.40
CA GLY A 220 -17.48 20.32 6.80
C GLY A 220 -17.77 18.96 6.18
N ASN A 221 -16.73 18.14 6.08
CA ASN A 221 -16.84 16.77 5.56
C ASN A 221 -17.60 15.86 6.53
N PRO A 222 -18.23 14.80 6.04
CA PRO A 222 -18.76 13.74 6.89
C PRO A 222 -17.69 13.21 7.83
N LYS A 223 -18.06 12.91 9.06
CA LYS A 223 -17.17 12.29 10.03
C LYS A 223 -17.62 10.86 10.30
N PRO A 224 -16.68 9.93 10.50
CA PRO A 224 -17.03 8.56 10.85
C PRO A 224 -17.67 8.51 12.24
N ILE A 225 -18.36 7.41 12.55
CA ILE A 225 -18.86 7.10 13.89
C ILE A 225 -17.67 7.16 14.87
N PRO A 226 -17.77 7.91 15.99
CA PRO A 226 -16.67 8.02 16.92
C PRO A 226 -16.42 6.73 17.70
N GLY A 227 -15.14 6.40 17.87
CA GLY A 227 -14.67 5.22 18.61
C GLY A 227 -14.47 3.98 17.75
N TYR A 228 -13.39 3.25 18.06
CA TYR A 228 -12.99 2.04 17.34
C TYR A 228 -14.12 1.00 17.33
N GLN A 229 -14.59 0.60 18.52
CA GLN A 229 -15.58 -0.48 18.63
C GLN A 229 -16.88 -0.17 17.89
N ALA A 230 -17.39 1.08 18.01
CA ALA A 230 -18.63 1.45 17.33
C ALA A 230 -18.50 1.41 15.80
N ARG A 231 -17.31 1.71 15.25
CA ARG A 231 -17.03 1.55 13.80
C ARG A 231 -16.98 0.09 13.39
N MET A 232 -16.33 -0.76 14.20
CA MET A 232 -16.24 -2.20 13.93
C MET A 232 -17.61 -2.85 14.01
N ASP A 233 -18.46 -2.46 14.96
CA ASP A 233 -19.85 -2.93 15.07
C ASP A 233 -20.70 -2.50 13.87
N ALA A 234 -20.51 -1.24 13.40
CA ALA A 234 -21.18 -0.75 12.20
C ALA A 234 -20.69 -1.50 10.94
N ALA A 235 -19.40 -1.77 10.82
CA ALA A 235 -18.85 -2.58 9.74
C ALA A 235 -19.41 -4.00 9.76
N ARG A 236 -19.48 -4.65 10.93
CA ARG A 236 -20.10 -5.97 11.09
C ARG A 236 -21.55 -5.96 10.59
N THR A 237 -22.34 -4.98 11.01
CA THR A 237 -23.73 -4.81 10.55
C THR A 237 -23.81 -4.66 9.04
N MET A 238 -23.00 -3.80 8.45
CA MET A 238 -22.97 -3.54 7.01
C MET A 238 -22.65 -4.82 6.20
N TYR A 239 -21.64 -5.57 6.61
CA TYR A 239 -21.23 -6.80 5.92
C TYR A 239 -22.23 -7.94 6.12
N HIS A 240 -22.94 -8.00 7.26
CA HIS A 240 -24.06 -8.92 7.49
C HIS A 240 -25.26 -8.61 6.58
N GLU A 241 -25.53 -7.34 6.31
CA GLU A 241 -26.60 -6.92 5.39
C GLU A 241 -26.25 -7.18 3.91
N LEU A 242 -24.96 -7.27 3.57
CA LEU A 242 -24.49 -7.41 2.20
C LEU A 242 -24.69 -8.85 1.66
N SER A 243 -24.17 -9.86 2.36
CA SER A 243 -24.38 -11.27 2.03
C SER A 243 -24.00 -12.21 3.20
N PRO A 244 -24.46 -13.49 3.18
CA PRO A 244 -24.02 -14.49 4.16
C PRO A 244 -22.49 -14.69 4.17
N GLU A 245 -21.86 -14.68 3.00
CA GLU A 245 -20.42 -14.91 2.85
C GLU A 245 -19.61 -13.75 3.44
N THR A 246 -20.05 -12.51 3.22
CA THR A 246 -19.41 -11.34 3.82
C THR A 246 -19.68 -11.23 5.32
N ALA A 247 -20.81 -11.75 5.81
CA ALA A 247 -21.10 -11.88 7.23
C ALA A 247 -20.11 -12.85 7.91
N GLU A 248 -19.93 -14.05 7.36
CA GLU A 248 -18.96 -15.03 7.86
C GLU A 248 -17.54 -14.45 7.87
N PHE A 249 -17.14 -13.79 6.78
CA PHE A 249 -15.84 -13.15 6.66
C PHE A 249 -15.58 -12.08 7.74
N ILE A 250 -16.50 -11.13 7.91
CA ILE A 250 -16.29 -10.04 8.88
C ILE A 250 -16.29 -10.54 10.32
N ASP A 251 -17.11 -11.56 10.63
CA ASP A 251 -17.11 -12.22 11.93
C ASP A 251 -15.76 -12.90 12.18
N PHE A 252 -15.27 -13.68 11.20
CA PHE A 252 -13.95 -14.30 11.27
C PHE A 252 -12.83 -13.28 11.53
N MET A 253 -12.83 -12.19 10.78
CA MET A 253 -11.82 -11.13 10.91
C MET A 253 -11.84 -10.46 12.28
N GLN A 254 -13.03 -10.15 12.80
CA GLN A 254 -13.15 -9.46 14.09
C GLN A 254 -12.92 -10.40 15.27
N ASP A 255 -13.45 -11.62 15.22
CA ASP A 255 -13.32 -12.60 16.31
C ASP A 255 -11.88 -13.12 16.48
N ASN A 256 -11.06 -13.02 15.41
CA ASN A 256 -9.63 -13.35 15.45
C ASN A 256 -8.70 -12.14 15.54
N GLU A 257 -9.23 -10.93 15.80
CA GLU A 257 -8.45 -9.68 15.97
C GLU A 257 -7.49 -9.38 14.80
N LEU A 258 -7.95 -9.61 13.56
CA LEU A 258 -7.14 -9.50 12.34
C LEU A 258 -7.07 -8.07 11.79
N PHE A 259 -7.20 -7.08 12.65
CA PHE A 259 -7.13 -5.66 12.33
C PHE A 259 -6.14 -4.91 13.24
N ASP A 260 -5.26 -4.11 12.65
CA ASP A 260 -4.54 -3.04 13.34
C ASP A 260 -4.73 -1.74 12.55
N VAL A 261 -5.75 -0.96 12.91
CA VAL A 261 -6.20 0.16 12.07
C VAL A 261 -6.00 1.54 12.70
N GLU A 262 -5.69 1.65 14.00
CA GLU A 262 -5.52 2.95 14.66
C GLU A 262 -4.11 3.50 14.46
N SER A 263 -4.00 4.80 14.17
CA SER A 263 -2.72 5.50 14.05
C SER A 263 -2.10 5.74 15.43
N ARG A 264 -0.77 5.51 15.53
CA ARG A 264 0.00 5.76 16.75
C ARG A 264 1.48 6.04 16.43
N PRO A 265 2.24 6.68 17.32
CA PRO A 265 3.68 6.90 17.14
C PRO A 265 4.45 5.59 16.94
N GLY A 266 5.38 5.58 16.00
CA GLY A 266 6.19 4.41 15.64
C GLY A 266 5.53 3.44 14.67
N LYS A 267 4.24 3.56 14.41
CA LYS A 267 3.54 2.76 13.41
C LYS A 267 3.85 3.30 12.01
N MET A 268 4.14 2.41 11.06
CA MET A 268 4.33 2.80 9.67
C MET A 268 3.09 3.48 9.10
N SER A 269 3.26 4.49 8.25
CA SER A 269 2.16 5.16 7.58
C SER A 269 1.60 4.31 6.43
N GLY A 270 0.35 4.61 6.02
CA GLY A 270 -0.35 3.90 4.94
C GLY A 270 -1.32 2.85 5.44
N GLY A 271 -1.77 2.00 4.53
CA GLY A 271 -2.64 0.86 4.77
C GLY A 271 -2.28 -0.28 3.84
N TYR A 272 -2.57 -1.50 4.24
CA TYR A 272 -2.43 -2.69 3.40
C TYR A 272 -3.25 -3.85 3.96
N MET A 273 -3.63 -4.76 3.08
CA MET A 273 -4.00 -6.12 3.42
C MET A 273 -2.83 -7.07 3.11
N THR A 274 -2.66 -8.09 3.92
CA THR A 274 -1.74 -9.19 3.64
C THR A 274 -2.35 -10.51 4.10
N SER A 275 -1.96 -11.61 3.44
CA SER A 275 -2.39 -12.95 3.83
C SER A 275 -1.40 -13.61 4.78
N LEU A 276 -1.91 -14.43 5.67
CA LEU A 276 -1.19 -15.33 6.56
C LEU A 276 -1.48 -16.79 6.13
N PRO A 277 -0.81 -17.32 5.09
CA PRO A 277 -1.20 -18.59 4.45
C PRO A 277 -1.26 -19.77 5.41
N SER A 278 -0.32 -19.84 6.39
CA SER A 278 -0.30 -20.91 7.40
C SER A 278 -1.53 -20.90 8.31
N TYR A 279 -2.24 -19.79 8.41
CA TYR A 279 -3.44 -19.59 9.23
C TYR A 279 -4.71 -19.46 8.37
N LYS A 280 -4.56 -19.45 7.03
CA LYS A 280 -5.64 -19.15 6.07
C LYS A 280 -6.40 -17.89 6.46
N ALA A 281 -5.68 -16.84 6.80
CA ALA A 281 -6.24 -15.63 7.38
C ALA A 281 -5.66 -14.39 6.72
N PRO A 282 -6.48 -13.45 6.27
CA PRO A 282 -6.02 -12.11 5.91
C PRO A 282 -5.79 -11.26 7.17
N PHE A 283 -4.96 -10.23 7.05
CA PHE A 283 -4.73 -9.23 8.08
C PHE A 283 -4.78 -7.83 7.48
N ILE A 284 -5.46 -6.90 8.14
CA ILE A 284 -5.63 -5.52 7.70
C ILE A 284 -4.86 -4.57 8.62
N PHE A 285 -3.97 -3.80 8.01
CA PHE A 285 -3.24 -2.70 8.62
C PHE A 285 -3.74 -1.37 8.04
N ALA A 286 -3.97 -0.38 8.89
CA ALA A 286 -4.36 0.96 8.48
C ALA A 286 -3.91 2.03 9.49
N ASN A 287 -4.23 3.29 9.23
CA ASN A 287 -3.92 4.41 10.11
C ASN A 287 -5.13 5.34 10.22
N TRP A 288 -6.18 4.89 10.88
CA TRP A 288 -7.39 5.69 11.13
C TRP A 288 -7.06 6.98 11.87
N ASN A 289 -7.70 8.05 11.42
CA ASN A 289 -7.44 9.41 11.88
C ASN A 289 -8.70 10.22 12.19
N ASN A 290 -9.88 9.60 12.19
CA ASN A 290 -11.18 10.22 12.40
C ASN A 290 -11.69 11.13 11.26
N THR A 291 -11.25 10.86 10.03
CA THR A 291 -11.85 11.39 8.80
C THR A 291 -12.74 10.34 8.13
N SER A 292 -13.55 10.74 7.13
CA SER A 292 -14.32 9.79 6.31
C SER A 292 -13.44 8.77 5.58
N GLY A 293 -12.17 9.11 5.35
CA GLY A 293 -11.19 8.20 4.76
C GLY A 293 -10.95 6.93 5.57
N ASP A 294 -11.24 6.91 6.86
CA ASP A 294 -11.15 5.69 7.68
C ASP A 294 -12.10 4.60 7.18
N LEU A 295 -13.31 5.01 6.75
CA LEU A 295 -14.30 4.08 6.21
C LEU A 295 -13.91 3.63 4.79
N ASP A 296 -13.42 4.54 3.96
CA ASP A 296 -12.95 4.23 2.61
C ASP A 296 -11.82 3.19 2.66
N VAL A 297 -10.83 3.38 3.55
CA VAL A 297 -9.72 2.43 3.75
C VAL A 297 -10.24 1.10 4.28
N LEU A 298 -11.14 1.10 5.30
CA LEU A 298 -11.69 -0.14 5.84
C LEU A 298 -12.38 -0.97 4.75
N THR A 299 -13.27 -0.36 3.97
CA THR A 299 -14.00 -1.09 2.93
C THR A 299 -13.10 -1.51 1.77
N HIS A 300 -12.08 -0.73 1.43
CA HIS A 300 -11.07 -1.07 0.43
C HIS A 300 -10.25 -2.29 0.85
N GLU A 301 -9.65 -2.26 2.05
CA GLU A 301 -8.82 -3.36 2.54
C GLU A 301 -9.66 -4.62 2.85
N CYS A 302 -10.89 -4.45 3.32
CA CYS A 302 -11.82 -5.58 3.46
C CYS A 302 -12.19 -6.22 2.12
N GLY A 303 -12.23 -5.45 1.02
CA GLY A 303 -12.43 -6.00 -0.32
C GLY A 303 -11.30 -6.94 -0.73
N HIS A 304 -10.05 -6.53 -0.53
CA HIS A 304 -8.87 -7.38 -0.75
C HIS A 304 -8.85 -8.58 0.21
N ALA A 305 -9.17 -8.35 1.49
CA ALA A 305 -9.18 -9.41 2.50
C ALA A 305 -10.26 -10.46 2.22
N PHE A 306 -11.44 -10.04 1.76
CA PHE A 306 -12.51 -10.96 1.38
C PHE A 306 -12.13 -11.81 0.16
N GLU A 307 -11.50 -11.20 -0.85
CA GLU A 307 -10.97 -11.94 -2.00
C GLU A 307 -9.95 -13.00 -1.54
N GLY A 308 -8.97 -12.64 -0.71
CA GLY A 308 -8.00 -13.58 -0.16
C GLY A 308 -8.64 -14.67 0.71
N TYR A 309 -9.64 -14.32 1.54
CA TYR A 309 -10.36 -15.27 2.39
C TYR A 309 -11.14 -16.33 1.60
N VAL A 310 -11.75 -15.93 0.48
CA VAL A 310 -12.52 -16.86 -0.37
C VAL A 310 -11.60 -17.69 -1.28
N ALA A 311 -10.40 -17.17 -1.61
CA ALA A 311 -9.46 -17.88 -2.48
C ALA A 311 -8.65 -18.99 -1.79
N GLU A 312 -8.65 -19.03 -0.44
CA GLU A 312 -7.96 -20.04 0.38
C GLU A 312 -8.87 -21.23 0.80
#